data_4a2c21a19d7e80c54d363d262ae34f1b
#
_entry.id   4a2c21a19d7e80c54d363d262ae34f1b
#
_cell.length_a   1.000
_cell.length_b   1.000
_cell.length_c   1.000
_cell.angle_alpha   90.00
_cell.angle_beta   90.00
_cell.angle_gamma   90.00
#
_symmetry.space_group_name_H-M   'P 1'
#
loop_
_entity.id
_entity.type
_entity.pdbx_description
1 polymer ?
#
loop_
_entity_poly.entity_id
_entity_poly.type
_entity_poly.pdbx_seq_one_letter_code
_entity_poly.pdbx_strand_id
1 'polypeptide(L)'
;MGASANATAKALARLMAQGYLASPEREFYVIVPPEYRSLGCLPAEQFVPALMAEKGLSYYAGLLSAAQFYGAAHHRPQEFQVLVARNRRPILCGKVRVGFIARKRVDEIPVRRMNTARGEIRVSTPEATAVDLAGYPERAGGLDQVATILSELSESIDAALLPQAAATAPLVWAQRLGYLLEVAGAQHAMTALKGYLRERVRDYEPLVSGGSRQGTRNADWKIIVNTQVEPEA
;
A
#
# COMPACT_ATOMS: atom_id res chain seq x y z
N MET A 1 22.71 15.02 36.15
CA MET A 1 23.61 15.82 35.29
C MET A 1 23.25 15.53 33.83
N GLY A 2 22.69 16.52 33.11
CA GLY A 2 22.37 16.37 31.68
C GLY A 2 23.62 16.61 30.83
N ALA A 3 23.85 15.77 29.82
CA ALA A 3 24.91 16.02 28.84
C ALA A 3 24.59 17.30 28.06
N SER A 4 25.60 18.10 27.68
CA SER A 4 25.39 19.26 26.83
C SER A 4 24.86 18.84 25.44
N ALA A 5 24.07 19.67 24.77
CA ALA A 5 23.54 19.39 23.43
C ALA A 5 24.64 18.96 22.44
N ASN A 6 25.82 19.59 22.53
CA ASN A 6 26.98 19.23 21.69
C ASN A 6 27.55 17.84 22.03
N ALA A 7 27.59 17.46 23.32
CA ALA A 7 28.06 16.15 23.75
C ALA A 7 27.08 15.06 23.26
N THR A 8 25.77 15.31 23.36
CA THR A 8 24.74 14.41 22.84
C THR A 8 24.84 14.22 21.32
N ALA A 9 25.00 15.32 20.56
CA ALA A 9 25.14 15.24 19.09
C ALA A 9 26.39 14.42 18.68
N LYS A 10 27.53 14.62 19.36
CA LYS A 10 28.76 13.84 19.11
C LYS A 10 28.58 12.35 19.45
N ALA A 11 27.88 12.04 20.56
CA ALA A 11 27.61 10.66 20.94
C ALA A 11 26.70 9.95 19.89
N LEU A 12 25.62 10.62 19.44
CA LEU A 12 24.74 10.09 18.38
C LEU A 12 25.52 9.86 17.08
N ALA A 13 26.32 10.84 16.63
CA ALA A 13 27.14 10.71 15.42
C ALA A 13 28.09 9.51 15.50
N ARG A 14 28.76 9.28 16.66
CA ARG A 14 29.62 8.13 16.87
C ARG A 14 28.86 6.80 16.79
N LEU A 15 27.70 6.72 17.46
CA LEU A 15 26.88 5.48 17.43
C LEU A 15 26.34 5.18 16.03
N MET A 16 25.98 6.20 15.26
CA MET A 16 25.59 6.06 13.84
C MET A 16 26.78 5.56 12.99
N ALA A 17 27.96 6.15 13.17
CA ALA A 17 29.17 5.71 12.45
C ALA A 17 29.54 4.26 12.76
N GLN A 18 29.23 3.78 13.96
CA GLN A 18 29.44 2.39 14.39
C GLN A 18 28.30 1.44 13.98
N GLY A 19 27.23 1.95 13.35
CA GLY A 19 26.07 1.15 12.92
C GLY A 19 25.16 0.69 14.07
N TYR A 20 25.27 1.26 15.26
CA TYR A 20 24.36 0.98 16.39
C TYR A 20 23.06 1.78 16.33
N LEU A 21 23.10 2.94 15.69
CA LEU A 21 21.95 3.80 15.45
C LEU A 21 21.79 4.10 13.95
N ALA A 22 20.56 4.32 13.55
CA ALA A 22 20.23 4.89 12.25
C ALA A 22 19.23 6.03 12.44
N SER A 23 19.17 6.96 11.49
CA SER A 23 18.23 8.09 11.51
C SER A 23 17.40 8.06 10.22
N PRO A 24 16.24 7.40 10.23
CA PRO A 24 15.32 7.38 9.08
C PRO A 24 14.80 8.76 8.69
N GLU A 25 14.61 9.65 9.65
CA GLU A 25 14.21 11.03 9.44
C GLU A 25 14.95 11.94 10.45
N ARG A 26 15.03 13.23 10.16
CA ARG A 26 15.66 14.22 11.04
C ARG A 26 15.09 14.13 12.46
N GLU A 27 16.00 14.05 13.45
CA GLU A 27 15.67 13.97 14.88
C GLU A 27 14.96 12.67 15.31
N PHE A 28 14.74 11.73 14.39
CA PHE A 28 14.19 10.41 14.68
C PHE A 28 15.30 9.36 14.59
N TYR A 29 15.59 8.68 15.69
CA TYR A 29 16.67 7.69 15.79
C TYR A 29 16.11 6.33 16.14
N VAL A 30 16.67 5.30 15.53
CA VAL A 30 16.35 3.90 15.80
C VAL A 30 17.61 3.14 16.20
N ILE A 31 17.50 2.27 17.19
CA ILE A 31 18.57 1.32 17.54
C ILE A 31 18.57 0.22 16.49
N VAL A 32 19.73 -0.06 15.92
CA VAL A 32 19.94 -1.11 14.92
C VAL A 32 20.56 -2.36 15.59
N PRO A 33 19.76 -3.40 15.88
CA PRO A 33 20.26 -4.64 16.42
C PRO A 33 21.21 -5.35 15.46
N PRO A 34 22.04 -6.28 15.95
CA PRO A 34 23.04 -6.99 15.15
C PRO A 34 22.49 -7.62 13.87
N GLU A 35 21.29 -8.23 13.94
CA GLU A 35 20.61 -8.89 12.82
C GLU A 35 20.24 -7.95 11.66
N TYR A 36 20.10 -6.65 11.92
CA TYR A 36 19.75 -5.64 10.90
C TYR A 36 20.92 -4.75 10.49
N ARG A 37 22.13 -4.99 10.99
CA ARG A 37 23.32 -4.17 10.63
C ARG A 37 23.64 -4.21 9.14
N SER A 38 23.40 -5.33 8.48
CA SER A 38 23.58 -5.47 7.02
C SER A 38 22.59 -4.61 6.21
N LEU A 39 21.43 -4.27 6.81
CA LEU A 39 20.46 -3.32 6.25
C LEU A 39 20.83 -1.88 6.54
N GLY A 40 21.61 -1.62 7.60
CA GLY A 40 21.97 -0.29 8.07
C GLY A 40 20.81 0.49 8.69
N CYS A 41 19.65 -0.15 8.92
CA CYS A 41 18.45 0.40 9.54
C CYS A 41 17.55 -0.74 10.03
N LEU A 42 16.53 -0.41 10.84
CA LEU A 42 15.42 -1.35 11.08
C LEU A 42 14.60 -1.56 9.80
N PRO A 43 13.98 -2.74 9.62
CA PRO A 43 12.89 -2.92 8.67
C PRO A 43 11.80 -1.85 8.84
N ALA A 44 11.22 -1.39 7.73
CA ALA A 44 10.28 -0.26 7.73
C ALA A 44 9.07 -0.49 8.64
N GLU A 45 8.51 -1.70 8.63
CA GLU A 45 7.37 -2.09 9.44
C GLU A 45 7.62 -1.98 10.95
N GLN A 46 8.88 -1.94 11.38
CA GLN A 46 9.25 -1.84 12.79
C GLN A 46 9.45 -0.40 13.28
N PHE A 47 9.68 0.57 12.40
CA PHE A 47 9.88 1.96 12.83
C PHE A 47 8.83 2.93 12.31
N VAL A 48 8.16 2.63 11.21
CA VAL A 48 7.11 3.49 10.64
C VAL A 48 6.00 3.80 11.65
N PRO A 49 5.50 2.85 12.45
CA PRO A 49 4.47 3.14 13.46
C PRO A 49 4.91 4.24 14.44
N ALA A 50 6.10 4.11 15.00
CA ALA A 50 6.64 5.09 15.96
C ALA A 50 6.90 6.45 15.31
N LEU A 51 7.46 6.47 14.10
CA LEU A 51 7.70 7.69 13.32
C LEU A 51 6.39 8.43 13.04
N MET A 52 5.34 7.72 12.60
CA MET A 52 4.05 8.34 12.29
C MET A 52 3.35 8.87 13.55
N ALA A 53 3.45 8.14 14.66
CA ALA A 53 2.93 8.59 15.96
C ALA A 53 3.64 9.86 16.44
N GLU A 54 4.98 9.92 16.35
CA GLU A 54 5.75 11.12 16.72
C GLU A 54 5.35 12.34 15.89
N LYS A 55 5.10 12.14 14.60
CA LYS A 55 4.67 13.21 13.68
C LYS A 55 3.17 13.54 13.78
N GLY A 56 2.39 12.80 14.55
CA GLY A 56 0.93 12.96 14.62
C GLY A 56 0.23 12.72 13.29
N LEU A 57 0.73 11.77 12.48
CA LEU A 57 0.24 11.52 11.12
C LEU A 57 -0.52 10.21 11.05
N SER A 58 -1.71 10.28 10.47
CA SER A 58 -2.46 9.09 10.07
C SER A 58 -1.81 8.43 8.86
N TYR A 59 -1.74 7.09 8.92
CA TYR A 59 -1.12 6.28 7.88
C TYR A 59 -1.68 4.86 7.88
N TYR A 60 -1.36 4.12 6.83
CA TYR A 60 -1.39 2.66 6.80
C TYR A 60 -0.37 2.12 5.77
N ALA A 61 0.12 0.91 5.98
CA ALA A 61 0.83 0.16 4.96
C ALA A 61 -0.20 -0.36 3.94
N GLY A 62 0.02 -0.10 2.66
CA GLY A 62 -0.93 -0.45 1.59
C GLY A 62 -0.23 -1.01 0.36
N LEU A 63 -1.00 -1.22 -0.70
CA LEU A 63 -0.53 -1.72 -2.00
C LEU A 63 0.30 -3.01 -1.85
N LEU A 64 1.48 -3.09 -2.48
CA LEU A 64 2.36 -4.26 -2.42
C LEU A 64 2.78 -4.61 -0.99
N SER A 65 3.00 -3.59 -0.14
CA SER A 65 3.38 -3.83 1.25
C SER A 65 2.25 -4.45 2.07
N ALA A 66 1.00 -4.07 1.81
CA ALA A 66 -0.15 -4.73 2.42
C ALA A 66 -0.37 -6.14 1.85
N ALA A 67 -0.28 -6.30 0.52
CA ALA A 67 -0.41 -7.60 -0.13
C ALA A 67 0.59 -8.62 0.43
N GLN A 68 1.82 -8.19 0.74
CA GLN A 68 2.83 -9.03 1.37
C GLN A 68 2.39 -9.57 2.75
N PHE A 69 1.69 -8.77 3.57
CA PHE A 69 1.16 -9.23 4.86
C PHE A 69 0.09 -10.31 4.71
N TYR A 70 -0.57 -10.37 3.56
CA TYR A 70 -1.58 -11.39 3.23
C TYR A 70 -1.02 -12.55 2.41
N GLY A 71 0.31 -12.57 2.15
CA GLY A 71 0.93 -13.62 1.36
C GLY A 71 0.70 -13.49 -0.15
N ALA A 72 0.09 -12.39 -0.61
CA ALA A 72 -0.27 -12.15 -2.01
C ALA A 72 0.78 -11.34 -2.79
N ALA A 73 2.04 -11.35 -2.39
CA ALA A 73 3.15 -10.74 -3.12
C ALA A 73 4.38 -11.64 -2.99
N HIS A 74 4.69 -12.39 -4.04
CA HIS A 74 5.81 -13.32 -4.06
C HIS A 74 7.18 -12.62 -3.96
N HIS A 75 7.28 -11.40 -4.43
CA HIS A 75 8.51 -10.63 -4.37
C HIS A 75 8.40 -9.53 -3.31
N ARG A 76 9.39 -9.48 -2.41
CA ARG A 76 9.47 -8.39 -1.43
C ARG A 76 9.61 -7.06 -2.19
N PRO A 77 8.68 -6.10 -1.99
CA PRO A 77 8.77 -4.79 -2.63
C PRO A 77 10.11 -4.13 -2.28
N GLN A 78 10.76 -3.50 -3.27
CA GLN A 78 12.00 -2.76 -3.03
C GLN A 78 11.79 -1.54 -2.13
N GLU A 79 10.55 -1.09 -2.02
CA GLU A 79 10.12 0.06 -1.23
C GLU A 79 8.91 -0.33 -0.38
N PHE A 80 8.98 -0.05 0.92
CA PHE A 80 7.84 -0.22 1.80
C PHE A 80 6.84 0.93 1.57
N GLN A 81 5.64 0.62 1.13
CA GLN A 81 4.63 1.58 0.69
C GLN A 81 3.69 1.97 1.83
N VAL A 82 3.68 3.26 2.14
CA VAL A 82 2.87 3.86 3.20
C VAL A 82 1.95 4.91 2.61
N LEU A 83 0.65 4.75 2.85
CA LEU A 83 -0.35 5.72 2.40
C LEU A 83 -0.60 6.73 3.51
N VAL A 84 -0.64 8.00 3.13
CA VAL A 84 -0.73 9.18 4.01
C VAL A 84 -1.64 10.24 3.40
N ALA A 85 -2.14 11.18 4.22
CA ALA A 85 -3.07 12.21 3.71
C ALA A 85 -2.44 13.17 2.68
N ARG A 86 -1.12 13.39 2.73
CA ARG A 86 -0.39 14.32 1.85
C ARG A 86 0.95 13.72 1.43
N ASN A 87 1.41 14.08 0.24
CA ASN A 87 2.72 13.67 -0.25
C ASN A 87 3.84 14.01 0.75
N ARG A 88 4.75 13.07 0.93
CA ARG A 88 5.97 13.19 1.72
C ARG A 88 7.16 12.73 0.91
N ARG A 89 8.34 13.23 1.27
CA ARG A 89 9.59 12.72 0.70
C ARG A 89 9.80 11.27 1.15
N PRO A 90 10.24 10.39 0.25
CA PRO A 90 10.58 9.02 0.63
C PRO A 90 11.74 9.02 1.64
N ILE A 91 11.75 7.99 2.47
CA ILE A 91 12.85 7.74 3.40
C ILE A 91 13.81 6.74 2.75
N LEU A 92 15.10 7.04 2.83
CA LEU A 92 16.18 6.13 2.51
C LEU A 92 17.10 6.06 3.73
N CYS A 93 17.14 4.91 4.39
CA CYS A 93 17.94 4.70 5.58
C CYS A 93 18.67 3.34 5.47
N GLY A 94 19.98 3.38 5.24
CA GLY A 94 20.71 2.20 4.82
C GLY A 94 20.16 1.64 3.51
N LYS A 95 19.79 0.36 3.52
CA LYS A 95 19.14 -0.32 2.38
C LYS A 95 17.61 -0.27 2.46
N VAL A 96 17.04 0.29 3.52
CA VAL A 96 15.59 0.36 3.73
C VAL A 96 15.04 1.59 3.03
N ARG A 97 13.99 1.39 2.23
CA ARG A 97 13.26 2.44 1.51
C ARG A 97 11.82 2.46 1.97
N VAL A 98 11.28 3.66 2.22
CA VAL A 98 9.86 3.87 2.51
C VAL A 98 9.32 4.92 1.55
N GLY A 99 8.37 4.52 0.74
CA GLY A 99 7.63 5.41 -0.15
C GLY A 99 6.32 5.88 0.47
N PHE A 100 6.02 7.15 0.31
CA PHE A 100 4.77 7.74 0.78
C PHE A 100 3.88 8.07 -0.40
N ILE A 101 2.63 7.60 -0.35
CA ILE A 101 1.65 7.81 -1.41
C ILE A 101 0.48 8.58 -0.81
N ALA A 102 0.13 9.71 -1.44
CA ALA A 102 -1.00 10.50 -0.99
C ALA A 102 -2.31 9.77 -1.27
N ARG A 103 -3.15 9.63 -0.24
CA ARG A 103 -4.47 9.00 -0.31
C ARG A 103 -5.48 9.89 0.41
N LYS A 104 -6.49 10.33 -0.32
CA LYS A 104 -7.59 11.07 0.31
C LYS A 104 -8.32 10.17 1.31
N ARG A 105 -8.84 10.76 2.38
CA ARG A 105 -9.64 10.07 3.40
C ARG A 105 -8.89 8.90 4.08
N VAL A 106 -7.58 9.07 4.29
CA VAL A 106 -6.69 8.03 4.87
C VAL A 106 -7.22 7.46 6.19
N ASP A 107 -7.93 8.27 6.98
CA ASP A 107 -8.50 7.88 8.27
C ASP A 107 -9.74 6.99 8.15
N GLU A 108 -10.40 6.99 6.98
CA GLU A 108 -11.62 6.24 6.72
C GLU A 108 -11.35 4.89 6.07
N ILE A 109 -10.11 4.63 5.67
CA ILE A 109 -9.73 3.37 5.02
C ILE A 109 -9.78 2.24 6.05
N PRO A 110 -10.46 1.12 5.73
CA PRO A 110 -10.46 -0.05 6.59
C PRO A 110 -9.05 -0.61 6.78
N VAL A 111 -8.62 -0.76 8.03
CA VAL A 111 -7.29 -1.27 8.38
C VAL A 111 -7.38 -2.37 9.44
N ARG A 112 -6.37 -3.27 9.43
CA ARG A 112 -6.09 -4.23 10.49
C ARG A 112 -4.78 -3.86 11.18
N ARG A 113 -4.65 -4.20 12.44
CA ARG A 113 -3.38 -4.15 13.16
C ARG A 113 -2.67 -5.48 12.98
N MET A 114 -1.45 -5.43 12.48
CA MET A 114 -0.60 -6.60 12.27
C MET A 114 0.58 -6.53 13.23
N ASN A 115 0.92 -7.68 13.84
CA ASN A 115 2.07 -7.77 14.74
C ASN A 115 3.39 -7.65 13.96
N THR A 116 4.33 -6.92 14.55
CA THR A 116 5.73 -6.85 14.12
C THR A 116 6.64 -7.18 15.29
N ALA A 117 7.93 -7.33 15.04
CA ALA A 117 8.90 -7.56 16.12
C ALA A 117 8.97 -6.41 17.16
N ARG A 118 8.40 -5.24 16.87
CA ARG A 118 8.44 -4.04 17.74
C ARG A 118 7.07 -3.41 17.97
N GLY A 119 6.03 -4.20 18.04
CA GLY A 119 4.66 -3.77 18.25
C GLY A 119 3.78 -4.00 17.03
N GLU A 120 2.81 -3.13 16.82
CA GLU A 120 1.80 -3.29 15.77
C GLU A 120 1.97 -2.23 14.66
N ILE A 121 1.61 -2.62 13.44
CA ILE A 121 1.49 -1.72 12.30
C ILE A 121 0.07 -1.75 11.75
N ARG A 122 -0.41 -0.61 11.27
CA ARG A 122 -1.70 -0.50 10.57
C ARG A 122 -1.50 -0.90 9.11
N VAL A 123 -2.26 -1.88 8.64
CA VAL A 123 -2.23 -2.41 7.27
C VAL A 123 -3.64 -2.31 6.70
N SER A 124 -3.81 -1.89 5.45
CA SER A 124 -5.13 -1.92 4.79
C SER A 124 -5.70 -3.33 4.81
N THR A 125 -7.02 -3.47 4.99
CA THR A 125 -7.68 -4.79 4.87
C THR A 125 -7.49 -5.35 3.45
N PRO A 126 -7.70 -6.65 3.20
CA PRO A 126 -7.59 -7.22 1.86
C PRO A 126 -8.46 -6.45 0.84
N GLU A 127 -9.68 -6.09 1.22
CA GLU A 127 -10.64 -5.35 0.39
C GLU A 127 -10.12 -3.94 0.07
N ALA A 128 -9.63 -3.22 1.07
CA ALA A 128 -9.07 -1.88 0.88
C ALA A 128 -7.77 -1.94 0.06
N THR A 129 -6.95 -2.99 0.26
CA THR A 129 -5.75 -3.24 -0.53
C THR A 129 -6.10 -3.46 -2.01
N ALA A 130 -7.11 -4.28 -2.30
CA ALA A 130 -7.59 -4.52 -3.65
C ALA A 130 -8.07 -3.22 -4.34
N VAL A 131 -8.83 -2.38 -3.62
CA VAL A 131 -9.29 -1.08 -4.12
C VAL A 131 -8.12 -0.15 -4.43
N ASP A 132 -7.13 -0.07 -3.53
CA ASP A 132 -5.96 0.80 -3.72
C ASP A 132 -5.05 0.29 -4.86
N LEU A 133 -4.85 -1.02 -5.01
CA LEU A 133 -4.13 -1.61 -6.15
C LEU A 133 -4.76 -1.22 -7.49
N ALA A 134 -6.09 -1.30 -7.60
CA ALA A 134 -6.82 -0.87 -8.79
C ALA A 134 -6.76 0.66 -9.01
N GLY A 135 -6.56 1.42 -7.94
CA GLY A 135 -6.44 2.89 -7.98
C GLY A 135 -5.05 3.40 -8.35
N TYR A 136 -4.01 2.65 -8.01
CA TYR A 136 -2.60 3.02 -8.20
C TYR A 136 -1.80 1.93 -8.93
N PRO A 137 -2.25 1.44 -10.09
CA PRO A 137 -1.60 0.30 -10.76
C PRO A 137 -0.11 0.54 -11.04
N GLU A 138 0.29 1.76 -11.38
CA GLU A 138 1.69 2.11 -11.62
C GLU A 138 2.59 1.94 -10.37
N ARG A 139 2.00 2.02 -9.17
CA ARG A 139 2.71 1.79 -7.90
C ARG A 139 2.86 0.31 -7.58
N ALA A 140 2.16 -0.54 -8.31
CA ALA A 140 2.15 -1.99 -8.13
C ALA A 140 2.75 -2.76 -9.32
N GLY A 141 3.42 -2.08 -10.25
CA GLY A 141 4.05 -2.71 -11.40
C GLY A 141 3.17 -2.81 -12.65
N GLY A 142 2.02 -2.12 -12.68
CA GLY A 142 1.08 -2.13 -13.81
C GLY A 142 -0.13 -3.04 -13.59
N LEU A 143 -1.02 -3.06 -14.58
CA LEU A 143 -2.30 -3.78 -14.47
C LEU A 143 -2.12 -5.30 -14.44
N ASP A 144 -1.14 -5.84 -15.16
CA ASP A 144 -0.86 -7.28 -15.21
C ASP A 144 -0.45 -7.78 -13.82
N GLN A 145 0.52 -7.08 -13.20
CA GLN A 145 0.96 -7.37 -11.85
C GLN A 145 -0.16 -7.20 -10.82
N VAL A 146 -1.02 -6.18 -10.98
CA VAL A 146 -2.20 -6.01 -10.11
C VAL A 146 -3.15 -7.19 -10.26
N ALA A 147 -3.42 -7.66 -11.47
CA ALA A 147 -4.30 -8.82 -11.69
C ALA A 147 -3.72 -10.09 -11.07
N THR A 148 -2.40 -10.32 -11.18
CA THR A 148 -1.69 -11.42 -10.52
C THR A 148 -1.85 -11.36 -9.00
N ILE A 149 -1.59 -10.19 -8.39
CA ILE A 149 -1.72 -10.00 -6.94
C ILE A 149 -3.19 -10.20 -6.49
N LEU A 150 -4.16 -9.72 -7.28
CA LEU A 150 -5.58 -9.89 -6.97
C LEU A 150 -6.02 -11.35 -7.02
N SER A 151 -5.45 -12.17 -7.89
CA SER A 151 -5.70 -13.61 -7.91
C SER A 151 -5.36 -14.25 -6.56
N GLU A 152 -4.18 -13.97 -6.03
CA GLU A 152 -3.71 -14.49 -4.74
C GLU A 152 -4.44 -13.85 -3.55
N LEU A 153 -4.59 -12.52 -3.57
CA LEU A 153 -5.25 -11.77 -2.50
C LEU A 153 -6.73 -12.15 -2.36
N SER A 154 -7.35 -12.62 -3.45
CA SER A 154 -8.78 -12.96 -3.50
C SER A 154 -9.19 -13.96 -2.42
N GLU A 155 -8.32 -14.91 -2.04
CA GLU A 155 -8.59 -15.88 -0.97
C GLU A 155 -8.80 -15.22 0.40
N SER A 156 -8.23 -14.03 0.60
CA SER A 156 -8.34 -13.26 1.85
C SER A 156 -9.47 -12.22 1.84
N ILE A 157 -10.10 -11.97 0.67
CA ILE A 157 -11.16 -10.98 0.50
C ILE A 157 -12.49 -11.53 1.03
N ASP A 158 -13.12 -10.78 1.94
CA ASP A 158 -14.53 -10.93 2.26
C ASP A 158 -15.36 -10.09 1.26
N ALA A 159 -16.07 -10.78 0.37
CA ALA A 159 -16.90 -10.14 -0.66
C ALA A 159 -17.94 -9.17 -0.08
N ALA A 160 -18.46 -9.44 1.13
CA ALA A 160 -19.45 -8.58 1.78
C ALA A 160 -18.87 -7.23 2.22
N LEU A 161 -17.57 -7.16 2.51
CA LEU A 161 -16.88 -5.95 2.94
C LEU A 161 -16.33 -5.11 1.77
N LEU A 162 -16.27 -5.68 0.57
CA LEU A 162 -15.71 -5.02 -0.61
C LEU A 162 -16.45 -3.71 -0.98
N PRO A 163 -17.81 -3.63 -0.94
CA PRO A 163 -18.54 -2.38 -1.17
C PRO A 163 -18.17 -1.28 -0.19
N GLN A 164 -17.95 -1.61 1.09
CA GLN A 164 -17.53 -0.65 2.10
C GLN A 164 -16.14 -0.08 1.79
N ALA A 165 -15.18 -0.92 1.45
CA ALA A 165 -13.87 -0.48 1.03
C ALA A 165 -13.93 0.38 -0.24
N ALA A 166 -14.72 -0.03 -1.25
CA ALA A 166 -14.92 0.71 -2.49
C ALA A 166 -15.52 2.10 -2.27
N ALA A 167 -16.39 2.28 -1.27
CA ALA A 167 -17.01 3.57 -0.93
C ALA A 167 -15.99 4.62 -0.45
N THR A 168 -14.79 4.22 -0.05
CA THR A 168 -13.71 5.12 0.36
C THR A 168 -12.90 5.69 -0.81
N ALA A 169 -13.21 5.28 -2.05
CA ALA A 169 -12.46 5.59 -3.26
C ALA A 169 -13.35 6.20 -4.36
N PRO A 170 -12.76 6.81 -5.40
CA PRO A 170 -13.50 7.16 -6.61
C PRO A 170 -14.13 5.93 -7.25
N LEU A 171 -15.36 6.06 -7.77
CA LEU A 171 -16.11 4.94 -8.37
C LEU A 171 -15.33 4.22 -9.48
N VAL A 172 -14.53 4.95 -10.25
CA VAL A 172 -13.70 4.37 -11.33
C VAL A 172 -12.70 3.33 -10.79
N TRP A 173 -12.27 3.44 -9.53
CA TRP A 173 -11.39 2.42 -8.94
C TRP A 173 -12.15 1.11 -8.70
N ALA A 174 -13.39 1.20 -8.25
CA ALA A 174 -14.25 0.03 -8.07
C ALA A 174 -14.64 -0.61 -9.42
N GLN A 175 -14.87 0.20 -10.46
CA GLN A 175 -15.11 -0.29 -11.83
C GLN A 175 -13.88 -1.07 -12.35
N ARG A 176 -12.70 -0.47 -12.20
CA ARG A 176 -11.43 -1.08 -12.59
C ARG A 176 -11.15 -2.36 -11.78
N LEU A 177 -11.36 -2.31 -10.47
CA LEU A 177 -11.21 -3.47 -9.60
C LEU A 177 -12.11 -4.63 -10.05
N GLY A 178 -13.38 -4.35 -10.36
CA GLY A 178 -14.30 -5.38 -10.83
C GLY A 178 -13.81 -6.09 -12.09
N TYR A 179 -13.33 -5.32 -13.06
CA TYR A 179 -12.73 -5.88 -14.28
C TYR A 179 -11.46 -6.69 -13.99
N LEU A 180 -10.58 -6.19 -13.13
CA LEU A 180 -9.34 -6.90 -12.77
C LEU A 180 -9.62 -8.18 -11.97
N LEU A 181 -10.63 -8.22 -11.10
CA LEU A 181 -11.08 -9.43 -10.42
C LEU A 181 -11.65 -10.47 -11.41
N GLU A 182 -12.34 -10.01 -12.46
CA GLU A 182 -12.82 -10.88 -13.54
C GLU A 182 -11.65 -11.53 -14.29
N VAL A 183 -10.64 -10.73 -14.67
CA VAL A 183 -9.41 -11.19 -15.32
C VAL A 183 -8.61 -12.15 -14.41
N ALA A 184 -8.56 -11.85 -13.11
CA ALA A 184 -7.89 -12.68 -12.09
C ALA A 184 -8.65 -13.98 -11.74
N GLY A 185 -9.86 -14.18 -12.26
CA GLY A 185 -10.69 -15.36 -11.96
C GLY A 185 -11.32 -15.36 -10.56
N ALA A 186 -11.31 -14.25 -9.85
CA ALA A 186 -11.79 -14.09 -8.46
C ALA A 186 -13.32 -13.90 -8.37
N GLN A 187 -14.09 -14.83 -8.91
CA GLN A 187 -15.54 -14.69 -9.10
C GLN A 187 -16.34 -14.48 -7.82
N HIS A 188 -15.91 -15.09 -6.70
CA HIS A 188 -16.60 -14.97 -5.42
C HIS A 188 -16.65 -13.52 -4.89
N ALA A 189 -15.60 -12.71 -5.20
CA ALA A 189 -15.51 -11.32 -4.78
C ALA A 189 -16.36 -10.36 -5.64
N MET A 190 -16.84 -10.80 -6.81
CA MET A 190 -17.45 -9.93 -7.81
C MET A 190 -18.90 -9.54 -7.52
N THR A 191 -19.70 -10.46 -6.93
CA THR A 191 -21.16 -10.30 -6.84
C THR A 191 -21.56 -9.06 -6.02
N ALA A 192 -20.99 -8.87 -4.84
CA ALA A 192 -21.29 -7.71 -3.99
C ALA A 192 -20.83 -6.40 -4.63
N LEU A 193 -19.66 -6.41 -5.28
CA LEU A 193 -19.14 -5.24 -5.99
C LEU A 193 -20.00 -4.87 -7.22
N LYS A 194 -20.50 -5.85 -7.97
CA LYS A 194 -21.45 -5.62 -9.07
C LYS A 194 -22.73 -4.94 -8.56
N GLY A 195 -23.30 -5.44 -7.46
CA GLY A 195 -24.47 -4.82 -6.82
C GLY A 195 -24.22 -3.35 -6.44
N TYR A 196 -23.08 -3.08 -5.81
CA TYR A 196 -22.67 -1.73 -5.41
C TYR A 196 -22.56 -0.77 -6.60
N LEU A 197 -21.92 -1.22 -7.71
CA LEU A 197 -21.70 -0.38 -8.89
C LEU A 197 -22.97 -0.17 -9.72
N ARG A 198 -23.83 -1.19 -9.83
CA ARG A 198 -25.05 -1.12 -10.64
C ARG A 198 -25.95 0.07 -10.30
N GLU A 199 -26.00 0.43 -9.03
CA GLU A 199 -26.81 1.56 -8.56
C GLU A 199 -26.16 2.92 -8.75
N ARG A 200 -24.81 2.97 -8.88
CA ARG A 200 -23.99 4.18 -8.77
C ARG A 200 -23.34 4.61 -10.08
N VAL A 201 -23.07 3.66 -10.98
CA VAL A 201 -22.32 3.91 -12.21
C VAL A 201 -23.22 3.90 -13.44
N ARG A 202 -23.11 4.94 -14.26
CA ARG A 202 -23.82 5.08 -15.55
C ARG A 202 -22.85 5.14 -16.72
N ASP A 203 -21.70 5.78 -16.51
CA ASP A 203 -20.77 6.10 -17.56
C ASP A 203 -19.63 5.07 -17.69
N TYR A 204 -19.13 4.93 -18.90
CA TYR A 204 -17.96 4.11 -19.18
C TYR A 204 -16.69 4.90 -18.95
N GLU A 205 -15.76 4.32 -18.18
CA GLU A 205 -14.44 4.88 -17.94
C GLU A 205 -13.33 3.99 -18.51
N PRO A 206 -12.23 4.57 -19.01
CA PRO A 206 -11.13 3.79 -19.54
C PRO A 206 -10.40 3.02 -18.42
N LEU A 207 -9.97 1.80 -18.74
CA LEU A 207 -9.20 0.96 -17.84
C LEU A 207 -7.88 1.65 -17.45
N VAL A 208 -7.14 2.16 -18.44
CA VAL A 208 -5.98 3.02 -18.22
C VAL A 208 -6.42 4.47 -18.23
N SER A 209 -6.29 5.14 -17.08
CA SER A 209 -6.61 6.57 -16.94
C SER A 209 -5.74 7.43 -17.86
N GLY A 210 -6.34 8.40 -18.55
CA GLY A 210 -5.61 9.25 -19.50
C GLY A 210 -5.25 8.58 -20.83
N GLY A 211 -5.56 7.30 -20.99
CA GLY A 211 -5.41 6.58 -22.26
C GLY A 211 -6.55 6.86 -23.24
N SER A 212 -6.48 6.22 -24.41
CA SER A 212 -7.54 6.29 -25.42
C SER A 212 -8.89 5.86 -24.86
N ARG A 213 -9.96 6.54 -25.24
CA ARG A 213 -11.34 6.09 -24.99
C ARG A 213 -11.84 5.11 -26.07
N GLN A 214 -10.93 4.63 -26.95
CA GLN A 214 -11.21 3.57 -27.89
C GLN A 214 -10.84 2.22 -27.28
N GLY A 215 -11.72 1.23 -27.42
CA GLY A 215 -11.54 -0.11 -26.87
C GLY A 215 -12.86 -0.85 -26.73
N THR A 216 -12.78 -2.12 -26.33
CA THR A 216 -13.96 -2.96 -26.11
C THR A 216 -14.67 -2.52 -24.82
N ARG A 217 -16.00 -2.39 -24.87
CA ARG A 217 -16.79 -2.02 -23.69
C ARG A 217 -17.18 -3.26 -22.89
N ASN A 218 -16.73 -3.32 -21.65
CA ASN A 218 -17.23 -4.28 -20.67
C ASN A 218 -18.46 -3.68 -19.98
N ALA A 219 -19.64 -4.24 -20.24
CA ALA A 219 -20.92 -3.70 -19.77
C ALA A 219 -21.15 -3.93 -18.26
N ASP A 220 -20.58 -4.98 -17.71
CA ASP A 220 -20.72 -5.35 -16.29
C ASP A 220 -20.08 -4.33 -15.38
N TRP A 221 -18.88 -3.88 -15.73
CA TRP A 221 -18.07 -2.95 -14.93
C TRP A 221 -18.10 -1.51 -15.46
N LYS A 222 -18.76 -1.28 -16.62
CA LYS A 222 -18.73 0.03 -17.31
C LYS A 222 -17.29 0.51 -17.56
N ILE A 223 -16.43 -0.39 -18.01
CA ILE A 223 -15.03 -0.12 -18.38
C ILE A 223 -14.86 -0.18 -19.89
N ILE A 224 -14.08 0.74 -20.43
CA ILE A 224 -13.51 0.65 -21.78
C ILE A 224 -12.15 -0.04 -21.64
N VAL A 225 -12.07 -1.25 -22.14
CA VAL A 225 -10.82 -2.05 -22.16
C VAL A 225 -9.94 -1.52 -23.28
N ASN A 226 -9.10 -0.55 -22.95
CA ASN A 226 -8.18 0.14 -23.86
C ASN A 226 -6.74 -0.39 -23.79
N THR A 227 -6.52 -1.45 -23.04
CA THR A 227 -5.28 -2.24 -23.00
C THR A 227 -5.62 -3.68 -22.65
N GLN A 228 -4.81 -4.62 -23.09
CA GLN A 228 -4.89 -6.02 -22.69
C GLN A 228 -4.28 -6.16 -21.30
N VAL A 229 -4.82 -7.07 -20.49
CA VAL A 229 -4.30 -7.42 -19.15
C VAL A 229 -4.10 -8.93 -19.12
N GLU A 230 -2.86 -9.34 -18.86
CA GLU A 230 -2.45 -10.75 -18.79
C GLU A 230 -1.75 -10.97 -17.43
N PRO A 231 -2.44 -11.61 -16.47
CA PRO A 231 -1.80 -12.01 -15.22
C PRO A 231 -0.62 -12.95 -15.49
N GLU A 232 0.45 -12.81 -14.75
CA GLU A 232 1.54 -13.79 -14.77
C GLU A 232 1.04 -15.11 -14.16
N ALA A 233 1.39 -16.23 -14.82
CA ALA A 233 0.98 -17.57 -14.43
C ALA A 233 1.81 -18.11 -13.25
#